data_34c5935d93bd0353c83bf825abfbe06b
#
_entry.id   34c5935d93bd0353c83bf825abfbe06b
#
_cell.length_a   1.000
_cell.length_b   1.000
_cell.length_c   1.000
_cell.angle_alpha   90.00
_cell.angle_beta   90.00
_cell.angle_gamma   90.00
#
_symmetry.space_group_name_H-M   'P 1'
#
loop_
_entity.id
_entity.type
_entity.pdbx_description
1 polymer ?
#
loop_
_entity_poly.entity_id
_entity_poly.type
_entity_poly.pdbx_seq_one_letter_code
_entity_poly.pdbx_strand_id
1 'polypeptide(L)'
;MKRNFLLFIILISAAPINAQTNYPTIVIETNYGVMKAMLYDDTPVHSNHYLKLIKDGYFDGTLFHRVINNFMIQGGAQDSRNAPPGFEIGSGRRDMDLMPEFRENRYHKKGALAAPRRGDAENPQKKSDASQIYIVHGQVYSEGRLDTMEMAVNVPIRNELIRTHYSPGKPQLDSLKSVNDREGFNNLLDSLLGVVDSLYAIAPGKFLWPEGLKEDYSTIGGVHHLDGEYTVFGEVIEGLEVIDKITALPVDSRNRPTTDAKIIRVYIEN
;
A
#
# COMPACT_ATOMS: atom_id res chain seq x y z
N MET A 1 62.51 -0.38 -41.84
CA MET A 1 61.75 0.65 -41.08
C MET A 1 60.44 0.03 -40.61
N LYS A 2 60.32 -0.35 -39.34
CA LYS A 2 59.08 -0.88 -38.77
C LYS A 2 58.36 0.27 -38.04
N ARG A 3 57.18 0.64 -38.55
CA ARG A 3 56.31 1.70 -37.94
C ARG A 3 55.42 1.06 -36.89
N ASN A 4 55.71 1.31 -35.62
CA ASN A 4 54.83 0.95 -34.51
C ASN A 4 53.64 1.90 -34.48
N PHE A 5 52.43 1.36 -34.65
CA PHE A 5 51.16 2.06 -34.43
C PHE A 5 50.79 1.88 -32.96
N LEU A 6 50.86 2.97 -32.18
CA LEU A 6 50.38 2.99 -30.81
C LEU A 6 48.86 3.24 -30.86
N LEU A 7 48.08 2.25 -30.48
CA LEU A 7 46.62 2.36 -30.34
C LEU A 7 46.32 2.98 -28.97
N PHE A 8 45.85 4.23 -28.95
CA PHE A 8 45.36 4.88 -27.74
C PHE A 8 43.91 4.44 -27.49
N ILE A 9 43.67 3.57 -26.47
CA ILE A 9 42.33 3.22 -25.99
C ILE A 9 41.92 4.31 -25.02
N ILE A 10 40.99 5.17 -25.43
CA ILE A 10 40.32 6.12 -24.53
C ILE A 10 39.24 5.35 -23.75
N LEU A 11 39.50 5.03 -22.47
CA LEU A 11 38.47 4.57 -21.55
C LEU A 11 37.55 5.74 -21.19
N ILE A 12 36.38 5.80 -21.83
CA ILE A 12 35.30 6.69 -21.39
C ILE A 12 34.67 6.03 -20.16
N SER A 13 35.00 6.51 -18.95
CA SER A 13 34.27 6.16 -17.75
C SER A 13 32.88 6.82 -17.81
N ALA A 14 31.85 6.06 -18.12
CA ALA A 14 30.48 6.50 -17.93
C ALA A 14 30.22 6.57 -16.42
N ALA A 15 30.25 7.76 -15.84
CA ALA A 15 29.71 7.98 -14.52
C ALA A 15 28.21 7.66 -14.55
N PRO A 16 27.65 6.96 -13.56
CA PRO A 16 26.22 6.77 -13.48
C PRO A 16 25.57 8.15 -13.36
N ILE A 17 24.78 8.54 -14.38
CA ILE A 17 23.88 9.68 -14.26
C ILE A 17 22.81 9.22 -13.27
N ASN A 18 22.97 9.56 -11.99
CA ASN A 18 21.85 9.55 -11.05
C ASN A 18 20.86 10.58 -11.59
N ALA A 19 19.87 10.13 -12.32
CA ALA A 19 18.69 10.94 -12.61
C ALA A 19 18.04 11.22 -11.25
N GLN A 20 18.29 12.42 -10.72
CA GLN A 20 17.61 12.94 -9.55
C GLN A 20 16.15 13.10 -9.97
N THR A 21 15.30 12.13 -9.62
CA THR A 21 13.87 12.20 -9.86
C THR A 21 13.34 13.36 -9.01
N ASN A 22 13.09 14.48 -9.68
CA ASN A 22 12.61 15.70 -9.02
C ASN A 22 11.08 15.58 -8.85
N TYR A 23 10.65 14.74 -7.90
CA TYR A 23 9.24 14.62 -7.54
C TYR A 23 8.72 15.95 -7.00
N PRO A 24 7.56 16.43 -7.46
CA PRO A 24 6.96 17.62 -6.85
C PRO A 24 6.67 17.37 -5.38
N THR A 25 7.18 18.26 -4.53
CA THR A 25 6.91 18.26 -3.10
C THR A 25 5.78 19.24 -2.79
N ILE A 26 4.84 18.82 -1.96
CA ILE A 26 3.75 19.62 -1.47
C ILE A 26 3.84 19.78 0.05
N VAL A 27 3.38 20.90 0.56
CA VAL A 27 3.28 21.19 1.99
C VAL A 27 1.81 21.24 2.36
N ILE A 28 1.42 20.46 3.38
CA ILE A 28 0.08 20.38 3.95
C ILE A 28 0.13 21.02 5.33
N GLU A 29 -0.33 22.25 5.46
CA GLU A 29 -0.43 22.97 6.74
C GLU A 29 -1.76 22.63 7.42
N THR A 30 -1.70 22.17 8.65
CA THR A 30 -2.87 21.85 9.47
C THR A 30 -2.82 22.57 10.81
N ASN A 31 -3.94 22.62 11.52
CA ASN A 31 -3.95 23.11 12.90
C ASN A 31 -3.29 22.14 13.92
N TYR A 32 -2.79 20.97 13.46
CA TYR A 32 -2.04 20.01 14.28
C TYR A 32 -0.56 19.93 13.90
N GLY A 33 -0.13 20.67 12.89
CA GLY A 33 1.25 20.72 12.41
C GLY A 33 1.34 20.71 10.89
N VAL A 34 2.56 20.60 10.39
CA VAL A 34 2.87 20.65 8.95
C VAL A 34 3.39 19.29 8.51
N MET A 35 2.89 18.81 7.38
CA MET A 35 3.42 17.65 6.68
C MET A 35 3.98 18.07 5.32
N LYS A 36 5.09 17.45 4.90
CA LYS A 36 5.55 17.52 3.51
C LYS A 36 5.34 16.16 2.85
N ALA A 37 4.84 16.17 1.64
CA ALA A 37 4.64 14.96 0.87
C ALA A 37 5.22 15.12 -0.54
N MET A 38 5.83 14.06 -1.06
CA MET A 38 6.22 14.01 -2.46
C MET A 38 5.15 13.29 -3.27
N LEU A 39 4.91 13.75 -4.51
CA LEU A 39 3.99 13.12 -5.45
C LEU A 39 4.78 12.30 -6.46
N TYR A 40 4.30 11.09 -6.76
CA TYR A 40 4.99 10.17 -7.65
C TYR A 40 4.79 10.51 -9.14
N ASP A 41 5.83 10.32 -9.94
CA ASP A 41 5.81 10.52 -11.40
C ASP A 41 5.23 9.32 -12.16
N ASP A 42 5.24 8.14 -11.55
CA ASP A 42 4.69 6.90 -12.12
C ASP A 42 3.15 6.77 -11.96
N THR A 43 2.52 7.77 -11.30
CA THR A 43 1.05 7.92 -11.23
C THR A 43 0.62 9.29 -11.80
N PRO A 44 0.95 9.61 -13.07
CA PRO A 44 0.86 10.96 -13.61
C PRO A 44 -0.59 11.50 -13.68
N VAL A 45 -1.59 10.66 -13.86
CA VAL A 45 -3.00 11.12 -13.91
C VAL A 45 -3.41 11.68 -12.55
N HIS A 46 -3.12 10.95 -11.46
CA HIS A 46 -3.40 11.41 -10.10
C HIS A 46 -2.51 12.59 -9.71
N SER A 47 -1.20 12.46 -9.86
CA SER A 47 -0.26 13.51 -9.44
C SER A 47 -0.55 14.83 -10.13
N ASN A 48 -0.75 14.86 -11.45
CA ASN A 48 -1.07 16.10 -12.16
C ASN A 48 -2.43 16.67 -11.78
N HIS A 49 -3.42 15.80 -11.56
CA HIS A 49 -4.75 16.24 -11.14
C HIS A 49 -4.70 16.92 -9.75
N TYR A 50 -4.06 16.28 -8.77
CA TYR A 50 -3.94 16.83 -7.42
C TYR A 50 -3.06 18.08 -7.38
N LEU A 51 -1.98 18.15 -8.18
CA LEU A 51 -1.19 19.39 -8.34
C LEU A 51 -2.04 20.55 -8.86
N LYS A 52 -2.96 20.29 -9.80
CA LYS A 52 -3.89 21.32 -10.28
C LYS A 52 -4.82 21.77 -9.17
N LEU A 53 -5.47 20.86 -8.46
CA LEU A 53 -6.34 21.19 -7.32
C LEU A 53 -5.60 22.00 -6.24
N ILE A 54 -4.34 21.66 -5.96
CA ILE A 54 -3.50 22.36 -5.00
C ILE A 54 -3.23 23.79 -5.47
N LYS A 55 -2.86 24.00 -6.74
CA LYS A 55 -2.66 25.34 -7.33
C LYS A 55 -3.91 26.20 -7.26
N ASP A 56 -5.09 25.57 -7.40
CA ASP A 56 -6.39 26.24 -7.35
C ASP A 56 -6.87 26.49 -5.89
N GLY A 57 -6.08 26.12 -4.87
CA GLY A 57 -6.44 26.27 -3.44
C GLY A 57 -7.64 25.38 -3.04
N TYR A 58 -7.86 24.29 -3.76
CA TYR A 58 -9.03 23.42 -3.58
C TYR A 58 -9.14 22.85 -2.16
N PHE A 59 -8.03 22.51 -1.53
CA PHE A 59 -8.00 21.87 -0.20
C PHE A 59 -8.02 22.88 0.95
N ASP A 60 -7.81 24.18 0.68
CA ASP A 60 -7.67 25.20 1.71
C ASP A 60 -8.97 25.36 2.52
N GLY A 61 -8.84 25.28 3.83
CA GLY A 61 -9.95 25.38 4.77
C GLY A 61 -10.84 24.14 4.89
N THR A 62 -10.57 23.05 4.16
CA THR A 62 -11.28 21.78 4.31
C THR A 62 -10.84 21.03 5.56
N LEU A 63 -11.54 19.95 5.93
CA LEU A 63 -11.27 19.14 7.11
C LEU A 63 -10.77 17.74 6.75
N PHE A 64 -9.99 17.15 7.66
CA PHE A 64 -9.92 15.70 7.77
C PHE A 64 -11.21 15.21 8.43
N HIS A 65 -12.20 14.90 7.62
CA HIS A 65 -13.58 14.66 8.04
C HIS A 65 -13.86 13.21 8.43
N ARG A 66 -12.93 12.30 8.13
CA ARG A 66 -13.00 10.89 8.53
C ARG A 66 -11.64 10.43 9.02
N VAL A 67 -11.56 10.07 10.29
CA VAL A 67 -10.33 9.69 10.98
C VAL A 67 -10.55 8.37 11.67
N ILE A 68 -9.73 7.37 11.32
CA ILE A 68 -9.79 6.04 11.93
C ILE A 68 -8.39 5.66 12.38
N ASN A 69 -8.22 5.49 13.67
CA ASN A 69 -6.97 5.04 14.26
C ASN A 69 -6.56 3.67 13.68
N ASN A 70 -5.25 3.45 13.52
CA ASN A 70 -4.68 2.26 12.88
C ASN A 70 -5.11 2.04 11.43
N PHE A 71 -5.71 3.06 10.78
CA PHE A 71 -6.14 2.98 9.40
C PHE A 71 -5.71 4.21 8.59
N MET A 72 -6.44 5.33 8.65
CA MET A 72 -6.13 6.52 7.84
C MET A 72 -6.80 7.80 8.36
N ILE A 73 -6.34 8.94 7.84
CA ILE A 73 -7.03 10.23 7.90
C ILE A 73 -7.46 10.62 6.48
N GLN A 74 -8.75 10.87 6.27
CA GLN A 74 -9.35 11.23 4.97
C GLN A 74 -9.90 12.65 5.02
N GLY A 75 -9.58 13.46 4.01
CA GLY A 75 -9.93 14.87 3.97
C GLY A 75 -10.07 15.44 2.57
N GLY A 76 -10.30 16.76 2.50
CA GLY A 76 -10.35 17.50 1.25
C GLY A 76 -11.75 17.68 0.65
N ALA A 77 -12.78 17.11 1.24
CA ALA A 77 -14.16 17.30 0.77
C ALA A 77 -14.60 18.77 0.90
N GLN A 78 -15.13 19.35 -0.18
CA GLN A 78 -15.50 20.77 -0.22
C GLN A 78 -16.65 21.13 0.73
N ASP A 79 -17.57 20.19 0.96
CA ASP A 79 -18.69 20.32 1.90
C ASP A 79 -18.23 20.37 3.37
N SER A 80 -16.96 20.06 3.63
CA SER A 80 -16.37 20.16 4.96
C SER A 80 -15.92 21.59 5.34
N ARG A 81 -15.81 22.51 4.37
CA ARG A 81 -15.44 23.89 4.66
C ARG A 81 -16.50 24.55 5.53
N ASN A 82 -16.09 25.03 6.71
CA ASN A 82 -16.98 25.68 7.67
C ASN A 82 -18.21 24.85 8.08
N ALA A 83 -18.17 23.53 7.91
CA ALA A 83 -19.28 22.66 8.28
C ALA A 83 -19.46 22.64 9.81
N PRO A 84 -20.68 22.93 10.33
CA PRO A 84 -20.92 22.88 11.76
C PRO A 84 -20.73 21.48 12.32
N PRO A 85 -20.41 21.33 13.62
CA PRO A 85 -20.32 20.02 14.27
C PRO A 85 -21.61 19.19 14.06
N GLY A 86 -21.45 17.88 13.82
CA GLY A 86 -22.56 16.95 13.62
C GLY A 86 -23.17 16.96 12.20
N PHE A 87 -22.77 17.87 11.32
CA PHE A 87 -23.19 17.84 9.93
C PHE A 87 -22.56 16.66 9.18
N GLU A 88 -23.33 16.03 8.28
CA GLU A 88 -22.82 15.01 7.37
C GLU A 88 -22.01 15.67 6.27
N ILE A 89 -20.76 15.25 6.14
CA ILE A 89 -19.77 15.80 5.21
C ILE A 89 -18.98 14.66 4.57
N GLY A 90 -18.27 14.98 3.48
CA GLY A 90 -17.40 14.00 2.82
C GLY A 90 -18.12 13.19 1.76
N SER A 91 -19.24 13.67 1.22
CA SER A 91 -20.00 12.97 0.17
C SER A 91 -19.21 12.79 -1.15
N GLY A 92 -18.11 13.55 -1.31
CA GLY A 92 -17.29 13.56 -2.52
C GLY A 92 -17.97 14.21 -3.72
N ARG A 93 -17.27 14.22 -4.85
CA ARG A 93 -17.80 14.72 -6.13
C ARG A 93 -17.93 13.57 -7.12
N ARG A 94 -19.14 13.33 -7.60
CA ARG A 94 -19.42 12.24 -8.56
C ARG A 94 -18.96 12.54 -9.98
N ASP A 95 -18.65 13.79 -10.27
CA ASP A 95 -18.19 14.29 -11.56
C ASP A 95 -16.66 14.35 -11.70
N MET A 96 -15.94 13.89 -10.69
CA MET A 96 -14.47 13.89 -10.65
C MET A 96 -13.96 12.49 -10.32
N ASP A 97 -13.94 11.62 -11.33
CA ASP A 97 -13.40 10.28 -11.21
C ASP A 97 -12.11 10.14 -12.04
N LEU A 98 -11.07 9.50 -11.48
CA LEU A 98 -9.84 9.17 -12.19
C LEU A 98 -9.73 7.65 -12.38
N MET A 99 -9.25 7.24 -13.55
CA MET A 99 -8.91 5.83 -13.79
C MET A 99 -7.79 5.41 -12.84
N PRO A 100 -7.83 4.17 -12.29
CA PRO A 100 -6.84 3.73 -11.33
C PRO A 100 -5.43 3.65 -11.95
N GLU A 101 -4.44 3.97 -11.14
CA GLU A 101 -3.02 3.84 -11.47
C GLU A 101 -2.33 2.99 -10.40
N PHE A 102 -2.73 1.72 -10.28
CA PHE A 102 -2.08 0.79 -9.36
C PHE A 102 -0.65 0.50 -9.81
N ARG A 103 0.28 0.50 -8.86
CA ARG A 103 1.69 0.21 -9.08
C ARG A 103 2.17 -0.83 -8.09
N GLU A 104 2.93 -1.81 -8.56
CA GLU A 104 3.43 -2.92 -7.74
C GLU A 104 4.40 -2.51 -6.64
N ASN A 105 4.99 -1.31 -6.76
CA ASN A 105 5.94 -0.72 -5.81
C ASN A 105 5.37 0.43 -4.98
N ARG A 106 4.05 0.68 -5.04
CA ARG A 106 3.37 1.75 -4.29
C ARG A 106 2.37 1.15 -3.32
N TYR A 107 2.78 1.08 -2.06
CA TYR A 107 2.06 0.41 -0.98
C TYR A 107 1.44 1.38 0.00
N HIS A 108 0.44 0.91 0.75
CA HIS A 108 -0.22 1.67 1.81
C HIS A 108 0.55 1.59 3.13
N LYS A 109 1.86 1.89 3.09
CA LYS A 109 2.65 2.10 4.30
C LYS A 109 2.24 3.39 5.00
N LYS A 110 2.59 3.56 6.28
CA LYS A 110 2.33 4.81 7.03
C LYS A 110 2.87 6.00 6.24
N GLY A 111 2.04 7.04 6.11
CA GLY A 111 2.35 8.23 5.32
C GLY A 111 1.99 8.14 3.84
N ALA A 112 1.61 6.98 3.29
CA ALA A 112 1.16 6.89 1.90
C ALA A 112 -0.02 7.83 1.66
N LEU A 113 0.07 8.62 0.58
CA LEU A 113 -0.95 9.56 0.11
C LEU A 113 -1.71 8.90 -1.04
N ALA A 114 -3.01 8.69 -0.84
CA ALA A 114 -3.82 7.91 -1.76
C ALA A 114 -5.21 8.53 -2.01
N ALA A 115 -5.83 8.09 -3.09
CA ALA A 115 -7.16 8.56 -3.50
C ALA A 115 -8.25 7.57 -3.02
N PRO A 116 -9.29 8.04 -2.31
CA PRO A 116 -10.41 7.18 -1.92
C PRO A 116 -11.24 6.78 -3.16
N ARG A 117 -12.03 5.74 -3.01
CA ARG A 117 -12.99 5.30 -4.03
C ARG A 117 -14.24 4.69 -3.41
N ARG A 118 -15.29 4.56 -4.21
CA ARG A 118 -16.49 3.81 -3.82
C ARG A 118 -16.22 2.31 -3.89
N GLY A 119 -17.07 1.54 -3.21
CA GLY A 119 -17.01 0.09 -3.21
C GLY A 119 -17.26 -0.53 -4.59
N ASP A 120 -16.77 -1.74 -4.82
CA ASP A 120 -16.76 -2.43 -6.11
C ASP A 120 -18.17 -2.61 -6.73
N ALA A 121 -19.21 -2.71 -5.89
CA ALA A 121 -20.58 -2.83 -6.36
C ALA A 121 -21.08 -1.57 -7.13
N GLU A 122 -20.63 -0.39 -6.71
CA GLU A 122 -20.97 0.88 -7.37
C GLU A 122 -19.90 1.31 -8.38
N ASN A 123 -18.69 0.80 -8.21
CA ASN A 123 -17.50 1.23 -8.95
C ASN A 123 -16.62 0.03 -9.35
N PRO A 124 -17.12 -0.86 -10.22
CA PRO A 124 -16.37 -2.05 -10.63
C PRO A 124 -15.07 -1.74 -11.38
N GLN A 125 -14.92 -0.51 -11.90
CA GLN A 125 -13.69 -0.05 -12.54
C GLN A 125 -12.66 0.49 -11.53
N LYS A 126 -12.96 0.47 -10.23
CA LYS A 126 -12.10 0.95 -9.16
C LYS A 126 -11.56 2.38 -9.36
N LYS A 127 -12.34 3.24 -10.02
CA LYS A 127 -11.99 4.65 -10.23
C LYS A 127 -11.85 5.37 -8.91
N SER A 128 -10.86 6.25 -8.81
CA SER A 128 -10.66 7.10 -7.65
C SER A 128 -11.63 8.27 -7.65
N ASP A 129 -12.18 8.64 -6.47
CA ASP A 129 -12.79 9.94 -6.23
C ASP A 129 -11.68 11.00 -6.20
N ALA A 130 -11.63 11.82 -7.23
CA ALA A 130 -10.57 12.80 -7.45
C ALA A 130 -10.74 14.10 -6.62
N SER A 131 -11.74 14.15 -5.74
CA SER A 131 -12.04 15.35 -4.92
C SER A 131 -11.53 15.27 -3.48
N GLN A 132 -11.05 14.10 -3.06
CA GLN A 132 -10.60 13.84 -1.70
C GLN A 132 -9.25 13.12 -1.70
N ILE A 133 -8.57 13.16 -0.56
CA ILE A 133 -7.34 12.42 -0.31
C ILE A 133 -7.47 11.64 1.00
N TYR A 134 -6.69 10.58 1.15
CA TYR A 134 -6.41 10.04 2.47
C TYR A 134 -4.91 9.80 2.65
N ILE A 135 -4.47 9.90 3.92
CA ILE A 135 -3.11 9.61 4.32
C ILE A 135 -3.16 8.43 5.28
N VAL A 136 -2.37 7.42 5.01
CA VAL A 136 -2.34 6.19 5.79
C VAL A 136 -1.71 6.45 7.16
N HIS A 137 -2.40 6.06 8.23
CA HIS A 137 -1.82 5.89 9.55
C HIS A 137 -1.29 4.46 9.70
N GLY A 138 -2.14 3.47 9.39
CA GLY A 138 -1.80 2.06 9.45
C GLY A 138 -1.55 1.52 10.86
N GLN A 139 -1.23 0.24 10.93
CA GLN A 139 -0.79 -0.43 12.15
C GLN A 139 0.53 -1.15 11.91
N VAL A 140 1.34 -1.28 12.94
CA VAL A 140 2.56 -2.08 12.92
C VAL A 140 2.18 -3.55 13.08
N TYR A 141 2.71 -4.40 12.22
CA TYR A 141 2.50 -5.86 12.28
C TYR A 141 3.76 -6.54 12.83
N SER A 142 3.59 -7.57 13.66
CA SER A 142 4.72 -8.44 13.97
C SER A 142 5.12 -9.25 12.72
N GLU A 143 6.40 -9.62 12.60
CA GLU A 143 6.87 -10.45 11.49
C GLU A 143 6.07 -11.75 11.36
N GLY A 144 5.80 -12.45 12.48
CA GLY A 144 4.99 -13.66 12.47
C GLY A 144 3.55 -13.43 11.99
N ARG A 145 2.99 -12.23 12.19
CA ARG A 145 1.68 -11.88 11.62
C ARG A 145 1.77 -11.71 10.11
N LEU A 146 2.82 -11.06 9.61
CA LEU A 146 3.06 -10.90 8.17
C LEU A 146 3.30 -12.26 7.51
N ASP A 147 4.07 -13.16 8.12
CA ASP A 147 4.26 -14.54 7.64
C ASP A 147 2.91 -15.28 7.56
N THR A 148 2.07 -15.14 8.58
CA THR A 148 0.73 -15.75 8.59
C THR A 148 -0.14 -15.22 7.45
N MET A 149 -0.06 -13.92 7.15
CA MET A 149 -0.78 -13.30 6.03
C MET A 149 -0.28 -13.83 4.68
N GLU A 150 1.04 -13.91 4.50
CA GLU A 150 1.65 -14.51 3.29
C GLU A 150 1.19 -15.95 3.11
N MET A 151 1.24 -16.74 4.18
CA MET A 151 0.75 -18.12 4.14
C MET A 151 -0.72 -18.20 3.77
N ALA A 152 -1.56 -17.33 4.33
CA ALA A 152 -3.01 -17.31 4.06
C ALA A 152 -3.34 -17.03 2.59
N VAL A 153 -2.64 -16.07 1.98
CA VAL A 153 -2.79 -15.75 0.55
C VAL A 153 -2.39 -16.94 -0.32
N ASN A 154 -1.39 -17.72 0.10
CA ASN A 154 -0.85 -18.86 -0.65
C ASN A 154 -1.58 -20.20 -0.37
N VAL A 155 -2.56 -20.23 0.54
CA VAL A 155 -3.35 -21.45 0.85
C VAL A 155 -3.94 -22.12 -0.38
N PRO A 156 -4.53 -21.43 -1.38
CA PRO A 156 -5.07 -22.08 -2.56
C PRO A 156 -4.04 -22.90 -3.34
N ILE A 157 -2.82 -22.35 -3.51
CA ILE A 157 -1.71 -23.02 -4.21
C ILE A 157 -1.31 -24.29 -3.43
N ARG A 158 -1.13 -24.18 -2.12
CA ARG A 158 -0.74 -25.31 -1.29
C ARG A 158 -1.82 -26.42 -1.27
N ASN A 159 -3.09 -26.04 -1.19
CA ASN A 159 -4.21 -26.98 -1.23
C ASN A 159 -4.28 -27.75 -2.55
N GLU A 160 -3.99 -27.09 -3.67
CA GLU A 160 -3.93 -27.76 -4.98
C GLU A 160 -2.81 -28.81 -5.01
N LEU A 161 -1.63 -28.49 -4.50
CA LEU A 161 -0.52 -29.43 -4.41
C LEU A 161 -0.84 -30.61 -3.48
N ILE A 162 -1.51 -30.37 -2.35
CA ILE A 162 -1.99 -31.41 -1.44
C ILE A 162 -2.99 -32.31 -2.16
N ARG A 163 -3.95 -31.74 -2.89
CA ARG A 163 -4.93 -32.48 -3.64
C ARG A 163 -4.30 -33.39 -4.69
N THR A 164 -3.28 -32.88 -5.37
CA THR A 164 -2.65 -33.58 -6.51
C THR A 164 -1.60 -34.61 -6.06
N HIS A 165 -0.84 -34.34 -5.04
CA HIS A 165 0.34 -35.15 -4.69
C HIS A 165 0.23 -35.90 -3.36
N TYR A 166 -0.49 -35.36 -2.37
CA TYR A 166 -0.68 -36.02 -1.08
C TYR A 166 -1.94 -36.89 -1.05
N SER A 167 -3.08 -36.35 -1.52
CA SER A 167 -4.37 -37.06 -1.38
C SER A 167 -4.44 -38.44 -2.06
N PRO A 168 -3.78 -38.70 -3.19
CA PRO A 168 -3.73 -40.03 -3.78
C PRO A 168 -3.04 -41.07 -2.91
N GLY A 169 -2.12 -40.69 -2.03
CA GLY A 169 -1.43 -41.56 -1.08
C GLY A 169 -2.23 -41.93 0.18
N LYS A 170 -3.36 -41.26 0.44
CA LYS A 170 -4.15 -41.50 1.66
C LYS A 170 -4.60 -42.96 1.83
N PRO A 171 -5.10 -43.69 0.81
CA PRO A 171 -5.50 -45.08 0.99
C PRO A 171 -4.36 -45.95 1.48
N GLN A 172 -3.12 -45.71 1.02
CA GLN A 172 -1.95 -46.45 1.45
C GLN A 172 -1.57 -46.11 2.89
N LEU A 173 -1.64 -44.83 3.29
CA LEU A 173 -1.47 -44.40 4.69
C LEU A 173 -2.49 -45.08 5.61
N ASP A 174 -3.74 -45.12 5.20
CA ASP A 174 -4.82 -45.77 5.97
C ASP A 174 -4.58 -47.29 6.09
N SER A 175 -4.07 -47.95 5.03
CA SER A 175 -3.68 -49.37 5.06
C SER A 175 -2.56 -49.61 6.08
N LEU A 176 -1.48 -48.84 6.04
CA LEU A 176 -0.35 -48.94 6.98
C LEU A 176 -0.81 -48.74 8.43
N LYS A 177 -1.70 -47.76 8.62
CA LYS A 177 -2.30 -47.50 9.94
C LYS A 177 -3.13 -48.67 10.43
N SER A 178 -3.89 -49.35 9.54
CA SER A 178 -4.76 -50.50 9.89
C SER A 178 -3.95 -51.70 10.36
N VAL A 179 -2.77 -51.92 9.83
CA VAL A 179 -1.84 -53.01 10.24
C VAL A 179 -0.86 -52.56 11.33
N ASN A 180 -1.03 -51.36 11.87
CA ASN A 180 -0.17 -50.77 12.95
C ASN A 180 1.33 -50.63 12.58
N ASP A 181 1.62 -50.52 11.26
CA ASP A 181 2.97 -50.22 10.75
C ASP A 181 3.29 -48.75 10.86
N ARG A 182 3.80 -48.32 12.01
CA ARG A 182 4.12 -46.92 12.28
C ARG A 182 5.31 -46.41 11.46
N GLU A 183 6.31 -47.26 11.24
CA GLU A 183 7.51 -46.87 10.48
C GLU A 183 7.16 -46.67 9.01
N GLY A 184 6.47 -47.62 8.39
CA GLY A 184 5.98 -47.46 7.01
C GLY A 184 5.07 -46.28 6.84
N PHE A 185 4.16 -46.01 7.81
CA PHE A 185 3.29 -44.84 7.81
C PHE A 185 4.07 -43.53 7.82
N ASN A 186 5.03 -43.37 8.74
CA ASN A 186 5.83 -42.14 8.84
C ASN A 186 6.67 -41.93 7.57
N ASN A 187 7.35 -42.98 7.09
CA ASN A 187 8.17 -42.89 5.87
C ASN A 187 7.34 -42.45 4.64
N LEU A 188 6.15 -43.01 4.46
CA LEU A 188 5.26 -42.61 3.37
C LEU A 188 4.72 -41.20 3.56
N LEU A 189 4.31 -40.82 4.79
CA LEU A 189 3.84 -39.49 5.11
C LEU A 189 4.90 -38.43 4.82
N ASP A 190 6.12 -38.64 5.30
CA ASP A 190 7.25 -37.70 5.10
C ASP A 190 7.59 -37.57 3.59
N SER A 191 7.54 -38.70 2.85
CA SER A 191 7.75 -38.69 1.40
C SER A 191 6.68 -37.87 0.68
N LEU A 192 5.38 -38.05 0.98
CA LEU A 192 4.30 -37.32 0.35
C LEU A 192 4.32 -35.83 0.70
N LEU A 193 4.57 -35.49 1.96
CA LEU A 193 4.68 -34.10 2.39
C LEU A 193 5.93 -33.43 1.80
N GLY A 194 7.06 -34.15 1.74
CA GLY A 194 8.29 -33.65 1.13
C GLY A 194 8.13 -33.30 -0.36
N VAL A 195 7.33 -34.08 -1.10
CA VAL A 195 6.96 -33.74 -2.49
C VAL A 195 6.15 -32.45 -2.54
N VAL A 196 5.11 -32.32 -1.69
CA VAL A 196 4.27 -31.11 -1.63
C VAL A 196 5.13 -29.89 -1.28
N ASP A 197 5.99 -29.99 -0.27
CA ASP A 197 6.81 -28.86 0.19
C ASP A 197 7.86 -28.47 -0.85
N SER A 198 8.48 -29.43 -1.54
CA SER A 198 9.41 -29.18 -2.64
C SER A 198 8.75 -28.45 -3.81
N LEU A 199 7.56 -28.91 -4.21
CA LEU A 199 6.80 -28.27 -5.28
C LEU A 199 6.28 -26.90 -4.85
N TYR A 200 5.84 -26.76 -3.61
CA TYR A 200 5.39 -25.48 -3.07
C TYR A 200 6.54 -24.46 -3.03
N ALA A 201 7.77 -24.88 -2.72
CA ALA A 201 8.92 -23.99 -2.71
C ALA A 201 9.12 -23.27 -4.06
N ILE A 202 8.88 -23.95 -5.17
CA ILE A 202 9.07 -23.43 -6.54
C ILE A 202 7.77 -23.08 -7.27
N ALA A 203 6.61 -23.16 -6.60
CA ALA A 203 5.32 -22.94 -7.22
C ALA A 203 5.20 -21.53 -7.81
N PRO A 204 4.78 -21.37 -9.09
CA PRO A 204 4.55 -20.06 -9.66
C PRO A 204 3.33 -19.39 -9.03
N GLY A 205 3.31 -18.04 -9.06
CA GLY A 205 2.17 -17.25 -8.58
C GLY A 205 2.04 -17.15 -7.07
N LYS A 206 3.03 -17.63 -6.30
CA LYS A 206 3.04 -17.37 -4.86
C LYS A 206 3.17 -15.87 -4.59
N PHE A 207 2.38 -15.39 -3.66
CA PHE A 207 2.60 -14.10 -3.05
C PHE A 207 3.83 -14.19 -2.12
N LEU A 208 4.75 -13.28 -2.31
CA LEU A 208 5.88 -13.04 -1.41
C LEU A 208 5.86 -11.55 -1.10
N TRP A 209 6.13 -11.18 0.14
CA TRP A 209 6.28 -9.77 0.47
C TRP A 209 7.38 -9.16 -0.41
N PRO A 210 7.12 -8.04 -1.11
CA PRO A 210 8.15 -7.29 -1.81
C PRO A 210 9.28 -6.88 -0.87
N GLU A 211 10.49 -6.77 -1.42
CA GLU A 211 11.66 -6.34 -0.67
C GLU A 211 11.41 -4.98 0.00
N GLY A 212 11.76 -4.86 1.29
CA GLY A 212 11.54 -3.67 2.11
C GLY A 212 10.11 -3.47 2.62
N LEU A 213 9.07 -4.01 1.95
CA LEU A 213 7.70 -3.81 2.39
C LEU A 213 7.37 -4.51 3.71
N LYS A 214 7.90 -5.71 3.90
CA LYS A 214 7.75 -6.44 5.16
C LYS A 214 8.39 -5.68 6.32
N GLU A 215 9.55 -5.05 6.07
CA GLU A 215 10.22 -4.17 7.03
C GLU A 215 9.37 -2.93 7.31
N ASP A 216 8.89 -2.23 6.29
CA ASP A 216 8.01 -1.07 6.46
C ASP A 216 6.79 -1.42 7.31
N TYR A 217 6.09 -2.51 7.00
CA TYR A 217 4.90 -2.92 7.75
C TYR A 217 5.21 -3.41 9.18
N SER A 218 6.42 -3.90 9.44
CA SER A 218 6.84 -4.32 10.78
C SER A 218 7.44 -3.20 11.63
N THR A 219 7.81 -2.06 11.04
CA THR A 219 8.45 -0.92 11.73
C THR A 219 7.55 0.30 11.80
N ILE A 220 7.21 0.90 10.65
CA ILE A 220 6.36 2.11 10.60
C ILE A 220 4.88 1.79 10.46
N GLY A 221 4.54 0.58 9.97
CA GLY A 221 3.17 0.11 9.80
C GLY A 221 2.55 0.45 8.45
N GLY A 222 1.30 0.02 8.28
CA GLY A 222 0.56 0.25 7.05
C GLY A 222 -0.80 -0.45 7.03
N VAL A 223 -1.40 -0.52 5.82
CA VAL A 223 -2.74 -1.09 5.58
C VAL A 223 -2.69 -2.00 4.35
N HIS A 224 -2.11 -3.18 4.49
CA HIS A 224 -1.80 -4.08 3.38
C HIS A 224 -3.00 -4.49 2.50
N HIS A 225 -4.22 -4.56 3.06
CA HIS A 225 -5.41 -4.97 2.30
C HIS A 225 -5.90 -3.91 1.28
N LEU A 226 -5.29 -2.71 1.27
CA LEU A 226 -5.55 -1.68 0.27
C LEU A 226 -4.54 -1.73 -0.89
N ASP A 227 -3.48 -2.52 -0.78
CA ASP A 227 -2.44 -2.63 -1.82
C ASP A 227 -3.04 -3.23 -3.10
N GLY A 228 -2.79 -2.57 -4.24
CA GLY A 228 -3.38 -2.94 -5.52
C GLY A 228 -4.88 -2.66 -5.67
N GLU A 229 -5.53 -2.10 -4.63
CA GLU A 229 -6.96 -1.81 -4.62
C GLU A 229 -7.28 -0.31 -4.68
N TYR A 230 -6.34 0.54 -4.27
CA TYR A 230 -6.44 2.00 -4.31
C TYR A 230 -5.16 2.59 -4.89
N THR A 231 -5.27 3.74 -5.56
CA THR A 231 -4.08 4.40 -6.11
C THR A 231 -3.36 5.19 -5.04
N VAL A 232 -2.13 4.79 -4.77
CA VAL A 232 -1.15 5.56 -3.99
C VAL A 232 -0.38 6.43 -4.97
N PHE A 233 -0.45 7.75 -4.81
CA PHE A 233 0.13 8.71 -5.74
C PHE A 233 1.19 9.62 -5.10
N GLY A 234 1.54 9.38 -3.85
CA GLY A 234 2.57 10.10 -3.12
C GLY A 234 2.80 9.52 -1.73
N GLU A 235 3.69 10.15 -0.98
CA GLU A 235 3.97 9.81 0.41
C GLU A 235 4.41 11.02 1.22
N VAL A 236 4.05 11.04 2.50
CA VAL A 236 4.55 12.01 3.47
C VAL A 236 6.00 11.68 3.82
N ILE A 237 6.89 12.63 3.59
CA ILE A 237 8.34 12.51 3.82
C ILE A 237 8.81 13.25 5.08
N GLU A 238 8.03 14.21 5.56
CA GLU A 238 8.28 14.94 6.81
C GLU A 238 6.95 15.18 7.53
N GLY A 239 6.94 15.14 8.87
CA GLY A 239 5.76 15.43 9.69
C GLY A 239 4.81 14.24 9.90
N LEU A 240 5.30 12.99 9.85
CA LEU A 240 4.49 11.78 10.12
C LEU A 240 3.78 11.82 11.47
N GLU A 241 4.36 12.48 12.47
CA GLU A 241 3.75 12.66 13.80
C GLU A 241 2.48 13.50 13.80
N VAL A 242 2.22 14.27 12.73
CA VAL A 242 0.96 15.02 12.58
C VAL A 242 -0.19 14.05 12.31
N ILE A 243 0.07 12.96 11.59
CA ILE A 243 -0.91 11.88 11.38
C ILE A 243 -1.30 11.28 12.73
N ASP A 244 -0.30 10.98 13.58
CA ASP A 244 -0.53 10.39 14.91
C ASP A 244 -1.36 11.34 15.81
N LYS A 245 -1.06 12.64 15.78
CA LYS A 245 -1.84 13.65 16.52
C LYS A 245 -3.30 13.70 16.08
N ILE A 246 -3.54 13.64 14.76
CA ILE A 246 -4.89 13.69 14.22
C ILE A 246 -5.65 12.38 14.52
N THR A 247 -5.01 11.21 14.38
CA THR A 247 -5.65 9.92 14.67
C THR A 247 -5.93 9.68 16.15
N ALA A 248 -5.27 10.42 17.03
CA ALA A 248 -5.52 10.39 18.47
C ALA A 248 -6.76 11.21 18.90
N LEU A 249 -7.37 11.98 17.99
CA LEU A 249 -8.54 12.79 18.32
C LEU A 249 -9.76 11.91 18.60
N PRO A 250 -10.61 12.27 19.58
CA PRO A 250 -11.92 11.67 19.73
C PRO A 250 -12.77 11.91 18.49
N VAL A 251 -13.50 10.88 18.05
CA VAL A 251 -14.37 10.92 16.88
C VAL A 251 -15.82 10.60 17.25
N ASP A 252 -16.75 11.08 16.43
CA ASP A 252 -18.16 10.73 16.53
C ASP A 252 -18.47 9.35 15.90
N SER A 253 -19.74 8.97 15.86
CA SER A 253 -20.20 7.70 15.30
C SER A 253 -19.94 7.55 13.77
N ARG A 254 -19.61 8.64 13.08
CA ARG A 254 -19.23 8.66 11.65
C ARG A 254 -17.73 8.78 11.44
N ASN A 255 -16.94 8.65 12.50
CA ASN A 255 -15.48 8.84 12.51
C ASN A 255 -15.04 10.28 12.18
N ARG A 256 -15.91 11.29 12.33
CA ARG A 256 -15.52 12.69 12.25
C ARG A 256 -14.88 13.10 13.60
N PRO A 257 -13.71 13.76 13.61
CA PRO A 257 -13.16 14.33 14.84
C PRO A 257 -14.13 15.29 15.50
N THR A 258 -14.32 15.16 16.82
CA THR A 258 -15.19 16.07 17.59
C THR A 258 -14.58 17.47 17.73
N THR A 259 -13.26 17.58 17.58
CA THR A 259 -12.53 18.83 17.37
C THR A 259 -11.96 18.81 15.96
N ASP A 260 -12.31 19.78 15.16
CA ASP A 260 -11.96 19.78 13.73
C ASP A 260 -10.45 19.72 13.50
N ALA A 261 -10.01 18.73 12.72
CA ALA A 261 -8.68 18.65 12.13
C ALA A 261 -8.72 19.37 10.77
N LYS A 262 -8.25 20.62 10.74
CA LYS A 262 -8.40 21.51 9.59
C LYS A 262 -7.13 21.51 8.73
N ILE A 263 -7.32 21.37 7.42
CA ILE A 263 -6.30 21.69 6.41
C ILE A 263 -6.35 23.22 6.22
N ILE A 264 -5.34 23.91 6.72
CA ILE A 264 -5.27 25.38 6.62
C ILE A 264 -5.03 25.76 5.16
N ARG A 265 -3.99 25.17 4.56
CA ARG A 265 -3.72 25.27 3.11
C ARG A 265 -2.82 24.14 2.65
N VAL A 266 -2.83 23.91 1.33
CA VAL A 266 -1.87 23.02 0.66
C VAL A 266 -1.21 23.78 -0.49
N TYR A 267 0.12 23.70 -0.59
CA TYR A 267 0.87 24.38 -1.65
C TYR A 267 2.08 23.57 -2.12
N ILE A 268 2.57 23.89 -3.31
CA ILE A 268 3.77 23.25 -3.88
C ILE A 268 5.00 23.94 -3.28
N GLU A 269 5.93 23.16 -2.75
CA GLU A 269 7.23 23.65 -2.28
C GLU A 269 8.09 24.06 -3.49
N ASN A 270 8.66 25.24 -3.45
CA ASN A 270 9.49 25.80 -4.53
C ASN A 270 10.95 25.34 -4.40
#